data_2b868f3137062047d4ad01d8a61a1972
#
_entry.id   2b868f3137062047d4ad01d8a61a1972
#
_cell.length_a   1.000
_cell.length_b   1.000
_cell.length_c   1.000
_cell.angle_alpha   90.00
_cell.angle_beta   90.00
_cell.angle_gamma   90.00
#
_symmetry.space_group_name_H-M   'P 1'
#
loop_
_entity.id
_entity.type
_entity.pdbx_description
1 polymer ?
#
loop_
_entity_poly.entity_id
_entity_poly.type
_entity_poly.pdbx_seq_one_letter_code
_entity_poly.pdbx_strand_id
1 'polypeptide(L)'
;NTPAMPRTLLKDEYWTKLLPILRDLGVYCKPNLRLIFEGILYRVRTGIPWRDLPEYFGKHHTVYTAYNRWSAKGIFAEALKKLSQDCDLEWVAIDGSYVRAHQHSAGASWLSEEEEHAIGMSRGGMTSKIHLAVDVSGNPVEIIITAGNINDISVAPELLDNIDLAGTELVNADKGYDSDRLREQIEESGAKANIPYRKDREEKNKDMDWYLYKIR
;
A
#
# COMPACT_ATOMS: atom_id res chain seq x y z
N ASN A 1 6.50 28.73 -27.63
CA ASN A 1 5.91 28.33 -26.34
C ASN A 1 6.52 26.98 -25.95
N THR A 2 7.53 26.99 -25.09
CA THR A 2 8.04 25.77 -24.47
C THR A 2 6.93 25.24 -23.56
N PRO A 3 6.44 24.02 -23.72
CA PRO A 3 5.43 23.48 -22.83
C PRO A 3 5.94 23.51 -21.40
N ALA A 4 5.10 23.95 -20.47
CA ALA A 4 5.46 24.02 -19.06
C ALA A 4 5.92 22.62 -18.59
N MET A 5 7.07 22.56 -17.95
CA MET A 5 7.63 21.31 -17.44
C MET A 5 6.66 20.72 -16.39
N PRO A 6 6.18 19.48 -16.56
CA PRO A 6 5.29 18.89 -15.59
C PRO A 6 5.99 18.72 -14.25
N ARG A 7 5.21 18.81 -13.16
CA ARG A 7 5.75 18.62 -11.81
C ARG A 7 6.25 17.19 -11.66
N THR A 8 7.55 17.02 -11.45
CA THR A 8 8.18 15.73 -11.11
C THR A 8 7.94 15.42 -9.63
N LEU A 9 7.84 14.14 -9.30
CA LEU A 9 7.56 13.64 -7.95
C LEU A 9 8.81 13.08 -7.29
N LEU A 10 9.73 12.54 -8.09
CA LEU A 10 10.88 11.80 -7.62
C LEU A 10 12.07 12.75 -7.43
N LYS A 11 12.30 13.16 -6.20
CA LYS A 11 13.50 13.94 -5.85
C LYS A 11 14.76 13.09 -6.06
N ASP A 12 15.91 13.74 -6.19
CA ASP A 12 17.20 13.05 -6.41
C ASP A 12 17.52 12.07 -5.27
N GLU A 13 17.24 12.46 -4.03
CA GLU A 13 17.42 11.60 -2.85
C GLU A 13 16.63 10.29 -2.94
N TYR A 14 15.38 10.34 -3.40
CA TYR A 14 14.52 9.15 -3.56
C TYR A 14 14.96 8.32 -4.75
N TRP A 15 15.37 8.97 -5.85
CA TRP A 15 15.88 8.27 -7.02
C TRP A 15 17.18 7.51 -6.72
N THR A 16 18.06 8.10 -5.92
CA THR A 16 19.32 7.47 -5.50
C THR A 16 19.08 6.20 -4.70
N LYS A 17 18.04 6.17 -3.87
CA LYS A 17 17.62 4.96 -3.14
C LYS A 17 16.93 3.94 -4.05
N LEU A 18 16.04 4.39 -4.93
CA LEU A 18 15.23 3.52 -5.77
C LEU A 18 16.01 2.85 -6.91
N LEU A 19 16.95 3.55 -7.53
CA LEU A 19 17.69 3.05 -8.69
C LEU A 19 18.42 1.73 -8.44
N PRO A 20 19.20 1.55 -7.35
CA PRO A 20 19.83 0.27 -7.05
C PRO A 20 18.79 -0.84 -6.85
N ILE A 21 17.70 -0.57 -6.17
CA ILE A 21 16.60 -1.53 -5.97
C ILE A 21 16.03 -2.00 -7.30
N LEU A 22 15.72 -1.08 -8.21
CA LEU A 22 15.21 -1.42 -9.55
C LEU A 22 16.21 -2.26 -10.34
N ARG A 23 17.50 -1.97 -10.22
CA ARG A 23 18.57 -2.72 -10.86
C ARG A 23 18.64 -4.16 -10.35
N ASP A 24 18.60 -4.35 -9.05
CA ASP A 24 18.59 -5.65 -8.39
C ASP A 24 17.38 -6.50 -8.78
N LEU A 25 16.22 -5.83 -9.00
CA LEU A 25 15.00 -6.46 -9.49
C LEU A 25 15.01 -6.73 -11.01
N GLY A 26 16.15 -6.55 -11.66
CA GLY A 26 16.34 -6.86 -13.09
C GLY A 26 15.74 -5.82 -14.04
N VAL A 27 15.47 -4.61 -13.57
CA VAL A 27 15.07 -3.51 -14.45
C VAL A 27 16.27 -2.99 -15.21
N TYR A 28 16.20 -3.05 -16.54
CA TYR A 28 17.28 -2.55 -17.39
C TYR A 28 17.41 -1.02 -17.31
N CYS A 29 18.59 -0.55 -16.87
CA CYS A 29 18.86 0.87 -16.60
C CYS A 29 19.20 1.62 -17.88
N LYS A 30 18.19 2.09 -18.60
CA LYS A 30 18.36 3.02 -19.73
C LYS A 30 18.57 4.45 -19.23
N PRO A 31 19.22 5.34 -20.01
CA PRO A 31 19.40 6.74 -19.63
C PRO A 31 18.09 7.48 -19.26
N ASN A 32 16.98 7.09 -19.88
CA ASN A 32 15.65 7.67 -19.64
C ASN A 32 14.81 6.89 -18.61
N LEU A 33 15.39 5.96 -17.86
CA LEU A 33 14.65 5.13 -16.87
C LEU A 33 13.91 6.00 -15.86
N ARG A 34 14.57 7.03 -15.34
CA ARG A 34 13.96 7.97 -14.38
C ARG A 34 12.74 8.66 -14.97
N LEU A 35 12.82 9.15 -16.20
CA LEU A 35 11.70 9.80 -16.89
C LEU A 35 10.52 8.85 -17.09
N ILE A 36 10.79 7.59 -17.44
CA ILE A 36 9.74 6.56 -17.56
C ILE A 36 9.07 6.34 -16.21
N PHE A 37 9.84 6.21 -15.14
CA PHE A 37 9.30 6.02 -13.79
C PHE A 37 8.49 7.24 -13.33
N GLU A 38 9.00 8.45 -13.55
CA GLU A 38 8.27 9.70 -13.28
C GLU A 38 6.96 9.79 -14.09
N GLY A 39 6.95 9.36 -15.34
CA GLY A 39 5.75 9.29 -16.16
C GLY A 39 4.69 8.33 -15.60
N ILE A 40 5.12 7.20 -15.05
CA ILE A 40 4.24 6.25 -14.35
C ILE A 40 3.65 6.92 -13.10
N LEU A 41 4.49 7.51 -12.25
CA LEU A 41 4.05 8.21 -11.03
C LEU A 41 3.08 9.36 -11.37
N TYR A 42 3.40 10.13 -12.41
CA TYR A 42 2.55 11.21 -12.88
C TYR A 42 1.16 10.69 -13.29
N ARG A 43 1.11 9.61 -14.08
CA ARG A 43 -0.14 8.96 -14.50
C ARG A 43 -0.95 8.46 -13.30
N VAL A 44 -0.31 7.75 -12.36
CA VAL A 44 -0.97 7.20 -11.17
C VAL A 44 -1.55 8.32 -10.30
N ARG A 45 -0.80 9.40 -10.12
CA ARG A 45 -1.22 10.55 -9.31
C ARG A 45 -2.34 11.36 -9.93
N THR A 46 -2.31 11.58 -11.25
CA THR A 46 -3.24 12.49 -11.93
C THR A 46 -4.48 11.81 -12.47
N GLY A 47 -4.43 10.49 -12.65
CA GLY A 47 -5.53 9.72 -13.21
C GLY A 47 -5.75 9.90 -14.72
N ILE A 48 -4.91 10.69 -15.42
CA ILE A 48 -5.08 10.99 -16.86
C ILE A 48 -5.00 9.69 -17.70
N PRO A 49 -5.64 9.64 -18.88
CA PRO A 49 -5.42 8.58 -19.85
C PRO A 49 -3.95 8.47 -20.24
N TRP A 50 -3.46 7.26 -20.50
CA TRP A 50 -2.06 7.06 -20.93
C TRP A 50 -1.71 7.87 -22.19
N ARG A 51 -2.66 8.07 -23.09
CA ARG A 51 -2.47 8.83 -24.34
C ARG A 51 -2.23 10.31 -24.12
N ASP A 52 -2.68 10.83 -22.97
CA ASP A 52 -2.57 12.25 -22.60
C ASP A 52 -1.33 12.52 -21.73
N LEU A 53 -0.45 11.51 -21.58
CA LEU A 53 0.79 11.67 -20.84
C LEU A 53 1.67 12.74 -21.52
N PRO A 54 2.17 13.76 -20.78
CA PRO A 54 3.06 14.78 -21.34
C PRO A 54 4.27 14.19 -22.05
N GLU A 55 4.59 14.70 -23.23
CA GLU A 55 5.75 14.25 -24.04
C GLU A 55 7.09 14.39 -23.31
N TYR A 56 7.15 15.23 -22.29
CA TYR A 56 8.30 15.35 -21.38
C TYR A 56 8.77 14.01 -20.83
N PHE A 57 7.84 13.11 -20.50
CA PHE A 57 8.16 11.75 -20.00
C PHE A 57 8.50 10.76 -21.11
N GLY A 58 8.47 11.18 -22.35
CA GLY A 58 8.66 10.36 -23.54
C GLY A 58 7.33 9.85 -24.12
N LYS A 59 7.46 8.95 -25.11
CA LYS A 59 6.27 8.41 -25.78
C LYS A 59 5.40 7.63 -24.79
N HIS A 60 4.11 7.98 -24.68
CA HIS A 60 3.17 7.34 -23.78
C HIS A 60 3.16 5.81 -23.87
N HIS A 61 3.28 5.26 -25.08
CA HIS A 61 3.36 3.80 -25.31
C HIS A 61 4.58 3.18 -24.61
N THR A 62 5.74 3.86 -24.59
CA THR A 62 6.95 3.36 -23.92
C THR A 62 6.73 3.28 -22.41
N VAL A 63 6.12 4.32 -21.83
CA VAL A 63 5.82 4.39 -20.40
C VAL A 63 4.79 3.34 -20.02
N TYR A 64 3.71 3.21 -20.81
CA TYR A 64 2.66 2.21 -20.60
C TYR A 64 3.20 0.77 -20.68
N THR A 65 4.02 0.47 -21.68
CA THR A 65 4.62 -0.87 -21.81
C THR A 65 5.56 -1.18 -20.65
N ALA A 66 6.32 -0.19 -20.15
CA ALA A 66 7.16 -0.36 -18.98
C ALA A 66 6.30 -0.64 -17.73
N TYR A 67 5.24 0.15 -17.51
CA TYR A 67 4.28 -0.06 -16.42
C TYR A 67 3.69 -1.48 -16.41
N ASN A 68 3.12 -1.92 -17.54
CA ASN A 68 2.53 -3.25 -17.64
C ASN A 68 3.53 -4.36 -17.37
N ARG A 69 4.74 -4.25 -17.94
CA ARG A 69 5.79 -5.25 -17.74
C ARG A 69 6.25 -5.31 -16.28
N TRP A 70 6.41 -4.16 -15.63
CA TRP A 70 6.85 -4.11 -14.23
C TRP A 70 5.74 -4.54 -13.27
N SER A 71 4.49 -4.22 -13.56
CA SER A 71 3.33 -4.72 -12.81
C SER A 71 3.22 -6.23 -12.89
N ALA A 72 3.28 -6.80 -14.12
CA ALA A 72 3.20 -8.25 -14.31
C ALA A 72 4.36 -9.02 -13.66
N LYS A 73 5.50 -8.37 -13.43
CA LYS A 73 6.66 -8.95 -12.74
C LYS A 73 6.70 -8.67 -11.24
N GLY A 74 5.69 -7.99 -10.68
CA GLY A 74 5.67 -7.63 -9.26
C GLY A 74 6.73 -6.61 -8.82
N ILE A 75 7.40 -5.91 -9.78
CA ILE A 75 8.52 -5.01 -9.48
C ILE A 75 8.13 -3.91 -8.50
N PHE A 76 6.90 -3.38 -8.58
CA PHE A 76 6.46 -2.31 -7.68
C PHE A 76 6.29 -2.81 -6.24
N ALA A 77 5.71 -4.01 -6.05
CA ALA A 77 5.55 -4.61 -4.74
C ALA A 77 6.90 -4.95 -4.10
N GLU A 78 7.79 -5.59 -4.87
CA GLU A 78 9.14 -5.91 -4.38
C GLU A 78 9.98 -4.66 -4.08
N ALA A 79 9.83 -3.60 -4.89
CA ALA A 79 10.50 -2.32 -4.63
C ALA A 79 9.98 -1.67 -3.34
N LEU A 80 8.66 -1.71 -3.10
CA LEU A 80 8.07 -1.24 -1.85
C LEU A 80 8.63 -2.03 -0.67
N LYS A 81 8.62 -3.36 -0.73
CA LYS A 81 9.14 -4.23 0.32
C LYS A 81 10.61 -3.95 0.65
N LYS A 82 11.45 -3.67 -0.36
CA LYS A 82 12.85 -3.28 -0.15
C LYS A 82 13.00 -1.88 0.46
N LEU A 83 12.13 -0.94 0.08
CA LEU A 83 12.13 0.41 0.65
C LEU A 83 11.63 0.42 2.09
N SER A 84 10.70 -0.46 2.45
CA SER A 84 10.15 -0.56 3.81
C SER A 84 11.14 -1.16 4.84
N GLN A 85 12.25 -1.75 4.38
CA GLN A 85 13.30 -2.23 5.29
C GLN A 85 13.99 -1.09 6.07
N ASP A 86 13.92 0.14 5.58
CA ASP A 86 14.45 1.35 6.24
C ASP A 86 13.38 2.05 7.12
N CYS A 87 12.18 1.45 7.29
CA CYS A 87 11.10 2.04 8.08
C CYS A 87 11.40 2.00 9.57
N ASP A 88 10.96 3.03 10.29
CA ASP A 88 11.03 3.09 11.74
C ASP A 88 9.81 2.40 12.35
N LEU A 89 10.02 1.17 12.79
CA LEU A 89 8.97 0.30 13.34
C LEU A 89 8.80 0.43 14.87
N GLU A 90 9.26 1.53 15.50
CA GLU A 90 9.03 1.76 16.93
C GLU A 90 7.55 1.57 17.28
N TRP A 91 6.66 2.10 16.40
CA TRP A 91 5.25 1.71 16.42
C TRP A 91 4.67 1.59 14.99
N VAL A 92 3.66 0.73 14.85
CA VAL A 92 2.98 0.44 13.59
C VAL A 92 1.50 0.80 13.71
N ALA A 93 0.93 1.40 12.67
CA ALA A 93 -0.51 1.60 12.57
C ALA A 93 -1.08 0.79 11.41
N ILE A 94 -2.22 0.12 11.63
CA ILE A 94 -2.93 -0.62 10.60
C ILE A 94 -4.33 -0.05 10.38
N ASP A 95 -4.73 0.05 9.11
CA ASP A 95 -6.06 0.53 8.72
C ASP A 95 -6.50 -0.06 7.37
N GLY A 96 -7.80 0.01 7.09
CA GLY A 96 -8.42 -0.44 5.86
C GLY A 96 -9.14 0.67 5.10
N SER A 97 -8.81 0.84 3.83
CA SER A 97 -9.44 1.83 2.96
C SER A 97 -10.15 1.20 1.77
N TYR A 98 -11.33 1.74 1.39
CA TYR A 98 -12.09 1.29 0.23
C TYR A 98 -11.75 2.08 -1.02
N VAL A 99 -11.55 1.38 -2.13
CA VAL A 99 -11.41 1.97 -3.46
C VAL A 99 -12.57 1.50 -4.33
N ARG A 100 -13.36 2.42 -4.86
CA ARG A 100 -14.47 2.09 -5.76
C ARG A 100 -13.93 1.54 -7.07
N ALA A 101 -14.41 0.37 -7.48
CA ALA A 101 -14.13 -0.18 -8.79
C ALA A 101 -14.87 0.64 -9.86
N HIS A 102 -14.18 0.95 -10.94
CA HIS A 102 -14.85 1.56 -12.10
C HIS A 102 -15.81 0.54 -12.71
N GLN A 103 -16.97 1.01 -13.19
CA GLN A 103 -18.02 0.14 -13.74
C GLN A 103 -17.51 -0.80 -14.86
N HIS A 104 -16.52 -0.39 -15.64
CA HIS A 104 -15.91 -1.23 -16.68
C HIS A 104 -14.89 -2.24 -16.15
N SER A 105 -14.41 -2.08 -14.92
CA SER A 105 -13.49 -3.03 -14.28
C SER A 105 -14.24 -4.19 -13.61
N ALA A 106 -15.49 -3.94 -13.18
CA ALA A 106 -16.30 -4.90 -12.43
C ALA A 106 -16.82 -6.08 -13.28
N GLY A 107 -16.70 -6.02 -14.61
CA GLY A 107 -17.17 -7.03 -15.55
C GLY A 107 -16.06 -7.67 -16.41
N ALA A 108 -14.79 -7.43 -16.09
CA ALA A 108 -13.67 -8.02 -16.83
C ALA A 108 -13.58 -9.54 -16.55
N SER A 109 -14.08 -10.35 -17.47
CA SER A 109 -14.15 -11.83 -17.37
C SER A 109 -12.90 -12.57 -17.90
N TRP A 110 -11.79 -11.89 -18.08
CA TRP A 110 -10.60 -12.42 -18.76
C TRP A 110 -9.43 -12.76 -17.83
N LEU A 111 -9.69 -12.78 -16.53
CA LEU A 111 -8.77 -13.39 -15.57
C LEU A 111 -9.10 -14.89 -15.46
N SER A 112 -8.08 -15.73 -15.39
CA SER A 112 -8.25 -17.16 -15.14
C SER A 112 -9.01 -17.41 -13.83
N GLU A 113 -9.68 -18.53 -13.69
CA GLU A 113 -10.41 -18.91 -12.46
C GLU A 113 -9.50 -18.95 -11.21
N GLU A 114 -8.18 -18.94 -11.39
CA GLU A 114 -7.16 -18.96 -10.35
C GLU A 114 -6.73 -17.56 -9.84
N GLU A 115 -7.08 -16.49 -10.58
CA GLU A 115 -6.81 -15.13 -10.16
C GLU A 115 -8.00 -14.57 -9.37
N GLU A 116 -7.90 -14.51 -8.05
CA GLU A 116 -8.92 -13.86 -7.22
C GLU A 116 -9.07 -12.39 -7.62
N HIS A 117 -10.26 -12.03 -8.08
CA HIS A 117 -10.61 -10.64 -8.32
C HIS A 117 -10.67 -9.91 -6.99
N ALA A 118 -9.73 -9.01 -6.73
CA ALA A 118 -9.78 -8.14 -5.55
C ALA A 118 -10.91 -7.08 -5.65
N ILE A 119 -12.07 -7.46 -6.19
CA ILE A 119 -13.27 -6.63 -6.33
C ILE A 119 -14.45 -7.41 -5.77
N GLY A 120 -15.17 -6.79 -4.81
CA GLY A 120 -16.35 -7.39 -4.20
C GLY A 120 -17.42 -6.37 -3.86
N MET A 121 -18.62 -6.85 -3.57
CA MET A 121 -19.77 -6.02 -3.21
C MET A 121 -19.64 -5.54 -1.76
N SER A 122 -19.49 -4.23 -1.58
CA SER A 122 -19.57 -3.57 -0.27
C SER A 122 -20.84 -2.71 -0.17
N ARG A 123 -21.05 -2.05 0.97
CA ARG A 123 -22.15 -1.06 1.11
C ARG A 123 -22.04 0.10 0.11
N GLY A 124 -20.86 0.38 -0.40
CA GLY A 124 -20.60 1.43 -1.40
C GLY A 124 -20.67 0.94 -2.85
N GLY A 125 -21.09 -0.31 -3.10
CA GLY A 125 -21.08 -0.97 -4.42
C GLY A 125 -19.85 -1.85 -4.62
N MET A 126 -19.46 -2.05 -5.87
CA MET A 126 -18.26 -2.83 -6.21
C MET A 126 -17.00 -2.06 -5.81
N THR A 127 -16.21 -2.65 -4.93
CA THR A 127 -15.00 -2.04 -4.34
C THR A 127 -13.89 -3.05 -4.19
N SER A 128 -12.65 -2.56 -4.22
CA SER A 128 -11.49 -3.22 -3.62
C SER A 128 -11.22 -2.60 -2.26
N LYS A 129 -10.57 -3.35 -1.39
CA LYS A 129 -10.13 -2.88 -0.08
C LYS A 129 -8.61 -2.97 0.01
N ILE A 130 -8.00 -1.90 0.45
CA ILE A 130 -6.57 -1.81 0.71
C ILE A 130 -6.39 -1.89 2.22
N HIS A 131 -5.70 -2.93 2.69
CA HIS A 131 -5.25 -3.05 4.06
C HIS A 131 -3.81 -2.57 4.11
N LEU A 132 -3.52 -1.62 4.96
CA LEU A 132 -2.23 -0.92 5.00
C LEU A 132 -1.67 -0.96 6.40
N ALA A 133 -0.39 -1.28 6.52
CA ALA A 133 0.42 -1.02 7.69
C ALA A 133 1.39 0.11 7.40
N VAL A 134 1.52 1.05 8.33
CA VAL A 134 2.43 2.20 8.21
C VAL A 134 3.31 2.31 9.46
N ASP A 135 4.50 2.89 9.28
CA ASP A 135 5.44 3.20 10.35
C ASP A 135 5.11 4.52 11.07
N VAL A 136 5.95 4.90 12.05
CA VAL A 136 5.86 6.18 12.81
C VAL A 136 5.73 7.40 11.90
N SER A 137 6.37 7.39 10.75
CA SER A 137 6.40 8.50 9.79
C SER A 137 5.26 8.45 8.77
N GLY A 138 4.39 7.44 8.82
CA GLY A 138 3.32 7.20 7.86
C GLY A 138 3.80 6.57 6.55
N ASN A 139 5.01 6.03 6.50
CA ASN A 139 5.47 5.29 5.33
C ASN A 139 4.80 3.91 5.28
N PRO A 140 4.35 3.45 4.10
CA PRO A 140 3.77 2.13 3.96
C PRO A 140 4.83 1.04 4.19
N VAL A 141 4.55 0.14 5.12
CA VAL A 141 5.38 -1.01 5.47
C VAL A 141 4.91 -2.25 4.73
N GLU A 142 3.60 -2.51 4.77
CA GLU A 142 2.98 -3.66 4.12
C GLU A 142 1.59 -3.28 3.56
N ILE A 143 1.21 -3.90 2.44
CA ILE A 143 -0.05 -3.64 1.74
C ILE A 143 -0.66 -4.97 1.29
N ILE A 144 -1.91 -5.23 1.70
CA ILE A 144 -2.71 -6.34 1.18
C ILE A 144 -3.96 -5.77 0.50
N ILE A 145 -4.27 -6.26 -0.69
CA ILE A 145 -5.46 -5.85 -1.45
C ILE A 145 -6.45 -7.02 -1.50
N THR A 146 -7.68 -6.76 -1.08
CA THR A 146 -8.75 -7.76 -1.07
C THR A 146 -10.02 -7.24 -1.75
N ALA A 147 -10.97 -8.14 -1.96
CA ALA A 147 -12.33 -7.74 -2.32
C ALA A 147 -12.98 -6.91 -1.21
N GLY A 148 -13.78 -5.91 -1.57
CA GLY A 148 -14.34 -4.93 -0.62
C GLY A 148 -15.30 -5.48 0.42
N ASN A 149 -15.77 -6.72 0.28
CA ASN A 149 -16.60 -7.42 1.26
C ASN A 149 -15.80 -8.13 2.36
N ILE A 150 -14.47 -8.20 2.24
CA ILE A 150 -13.60 -8.84 3.22
C ILE A 150 -13.45 -7.94 4.45
N ASN A 151 -13.55 -8.52 5.64
CA ASN A 151 -13.43 -7.79 6.90
C ASN A 151 -11.96 -7.53 7.23
N ASP A 152 -11.65 -6.33 7.76
CA ASP A 152 -10.28 -5.95 8.16
C ASP A 152 -9.66 -6.93 9.15
N ILE A 153 -10.45 -7.35 10.13
CA ILE A 153 -9.99 -8.26 11.18
C ILE A 153 -9.59 -9.64 10.68
N SER A 154 -10.08 -10.07 9.52
CA SER A 154 -9.70 -11.37 8.94
C SER A 154 -8.36 -11.30 8.20
N VAL A 155 -7.94 -10.10 7.77
CA VAL A 155 -6.69 -9.87 7.01
C VAL A 155 -5.57 -9.37 7.92
N ALA A 156 -5.92 -8.74 9.05
CA ALA A 156 -4.94 -8.17 9.97
C ALA A 156 -3.85 -9.16 10.45
N PRO A 157 -4.17 -10.44 10.76
CA PRO A 157 -3.12 -11.41 11.12
C PRO A 157 -2.09 -11.60 10.01
N GLU A 158 -2.53 -11.79 8.77
CA GLU A 158 -1.64 -11.95 7.60
C GLU A 158 -0.82 -10.68 7.35
N LEU A 159 -1.45 -9.50 7.49
CA LEU A 159 -0.76 -8.21 7.34
C LEU A 159 0.39 -8.07 8.35
N LEU A 160 0.20 -8.50 9.60
CA LEU A 160 1.23 -8.46 10.64
C LEU A 160 2.27 -9.56 10.48
N ASP A 161 1.89 -10.76 10.00
CA ASP A 161 2.84 -11.86 9.74
C ASP A 161 3.87 -11.50 8.67
N ASN A 162 3.53 -10.58 7.76
CA ASN A 162 4.43 -10.09 6.70
C ASN A 162 5.42 -9.01 7.19
N ILE A 163 5.29 -8.54 8.44
CA ILE A 163 6.12 -7.48 9.03
C ILE A 163 7.00 -8.09 10.13
N ASP A 164 8.27 -7.74 10.13
CA ASP A 164 9.13 -8.05 11.28
C ASP A 164 8.86 -7.05 12.41
N LEU A 165 8.07 -7.47 13.39
CA LEU A 165 7.72 -6.66 14.55
C LEU A 165 8.76 -6.69 15.67
N ALA A 166 9.95 -7.28 15.45
CA ALA A 166 11.01 -7.31 16.44
C ALA A 166 11.43 -5.87 16.81
N GLY A 167 11.27 -5.52 18.10
CA GLY A 167 11.55 -4.17 18.59
C GLY A 167 10.40 -3.16 18.42
N THR A 168 9.27 -3.55 17.87
CA THR A 168 8.06 -2.72 17.85
C THR A 168 7.48 -2.64 19.27
N GLU A 169 7.27 -1.42 19.75
CA GLU A 169 6.71 -1.20 21.08
C GLU A 169 5.18 -1.28 21.06
N LEU A 170 4.53 -0.85 19.94
CA LEU A 170 3.11 -0.67 19.92
C LEU A 170 2.51 -0.84 18.51
N VAL A 171 1.37 -1.55 18.43
CA VAL A 171 0.57 -1.66 17.21
C VAL A 171 -0.77 -0.94 17.41
N ASN A 172 -1.01 0.11 16.62
CA ASN A 172 -2.24 0.90 16.62
C ASN A 172 -3.23 0.36 15.60
N ALA A 173 -4.49 0.19 16.02
CA ALA A 173 -5.61 -0.07 15.09
C ALA A 173 -6.92 0.51 15.64
N ASP A 174 -7.93 0.59 14.77
CA ASP A 174 -9.24 1.02 15.22
C ASP A 174 -10.00 -0.11 15.95
N LYS A 175 -11.16 0.23 16.57
CA LYS A 175 -12.00 -0.74 17.29
C LYS A 175 -12.58 -1.86 16.38
N GLY A 176 -12.50 -1.70 15.06
CA GLY A 176 -12.90 -2.73 14.09
C GLY A 176 -11.98 -3.94 14.15
N TYR A 177 -10.73 -3.72 14.56
CA TYR A 177 -9.71 -4.75 14.73
C TYR A 177 -9.72 -5.42 16.12
N ASP A 178 -10.69 -5.10 17.00
CA ASP A 178 -10.76 -5.67 18.34
C ASP A 178 -11.09 -7.17 18.31
N SER A 179 -10.07 -8.00 18.54
CA SER A 179 -10.11 -9.45 18.59
C SER A 179 -9.03 -9.95 19.53
N ASP A 180 -9.37 -10.94 20.37
CA ASP A 180 -8.43 -11.54 21.31
C ASP A 180 -7.25 -12.18 20.57
N ARG A 181 -7.55 -12.91 19.50
CA ARG A 181 -6.52 -13.55 18.66
C ARG A 181 -5.51 -12.54 18.09
N LEU A 182 -5.97 -11.37 17.61
CA LEU A 182 -5.09 -10.35 17.07
C LEU A 182 -4.23 -9.71 18.16
N ARG A 183 -4.82 -9.48 19.37
CA ARG A 183 -4.08 -8.97 20.52
C ARG A 183 -3.01 -9.94 20.97
N GLU A 184 -3.36 -11.23 21.09
CA GLU A 184 -2.41 -12.29 21.43
C GLU A 184 -1.24 -12.33 20.43
N GLN A 185 -1.51 -12.29 19.12
CA GLN A 185 -0.46 -12.26 18.07
C GLN A 185 0.47 -11.04 18.23
N ILE A 186 -0.08 -9.86 18.49
CA ILE A 186 0.71 -8.64 18.71
C ILE A 186 1.56 -8.79 19.98
N GLU A 187 0.99 -9.28 21.07
CA GLU A 187 1.67 -9.45 22.36
C GLU A 187 2.75 -10.54 22.30
N GLU A 188 2.52 -11.60 21.53
CA GLU A 188 3.53 -12.65 21.26
C GLU A 188 4.76 -12.10 20.52
N SER A 189 4.62 -11.06 19.70
CA SER A 189 5.74 -10.37 19.08
C SER A 189 6.53 -9.46 20.04
N GLY A 190 6.03 -9.25 21.25
CA GLY A 190 6.59 -8.33 22.25
C GLY A 190 6.04 -6.91 22.18
N ALA A 191 5.17 -6.60 21.21
CA ALA A 191 4.54 -5.31 21.06
C ALA A 191 3.25 -5.20 21.90
N LYS A 192 2.83 -3.99 22.22
CA LYS A 192 1.56 -3.72 22.89
C LYS A 192 0.44 -3.48 21.89
N ALA A 193 -0.71 -4.13 22.05
CA ALA A 193 -1.90 -3.88 21.23
C ALA A 193 -2.64 -2.62 21.69
N ASN A 194 -2.52 -1.52 20.96
CA ASN A 194 -3.21 -0.25 21.21
C ASN A 194 -4.50 -0.15 20.38
N ILE A 195 -5.44 -1.06 20.67
CA ILE A 195 -6.71 -1.22 19.95
C ILE A 195 -7.85 -0.95 20.93
N PRO A 196 -8.76 0.00 20.65
CA PRO A 196 -9.89 0.23 21.54
C PRO A 196 -10.84 -0.97 21.57
N TYR A 197 -11.33 -1.32 22.74
CA TYR A 197 -12.37 -2.33 22.88
C TYR A 197 -13.68 -1.90 22.23
N ARG A 198 -14.41 -2.86 21.68
CA ARG A 198 -15.78 -2.65 21.21
C ARG A 198 -16.70 -2.32 22.37
N LYS A 199 -17.79 -1.62 22.09
CA LYS A 199 -18.74 -1.15 23.12
C LYS A 199 -19.43 -2.28 23.87
N ASP A 200 -19.52 -3.44 23.26
CA ASP A 200 -20.16 -4.66 23.76
C ASP A 200 -19.25 -5.50 24.67
N ARG A 201 -17.97 -5.12 24.83
CA ARG A 201 -17.06 -5.74 25.79
C ARG A 201 -17.29 -5.18 27.21
N GLU A 202 -17.19 -6.08 28.19
CA GLU A 202 -17.24 -5.71 29.63
C GLU A 202 -15.93 -5.02 30.06
N GLU A 203 -14.83 -5.36 29.43
CA GLU A 203 -13.52 -4.78 29.69
C GLU A 203 -13.42 -3.31 29.24
N LYS A 204 -12.71 -2.50 30.01
CA LYS A 204 -12.50 -1.09 29.70
C LYS A 204 -11.09 -0.86 29.23
N ASN A 205 -10.92 0.10 28.33
CA ASN A 205 -9.63 0.54 27.76
C ASN A 205 -8.74 1.23 28.82
N LYS A 206 -8.26 0.49 29.82
CA LYS A 206 -7.46 1.08 30.92
C LYS A 206 -6.03 1.41 30.49
N ASP A 207 -5.47 0.62 29.56
CA ASP A 207 -4.04 0.69 29.15
C ASP A 207 -3.84 1.26 27.75
N MET A 208 -4.82 1.99 27.22
CA MET A 208 -4.74 2.64 25.91
C MET A 208 -3.87 3.88 25.95
N ASP A 209 -2.95 3.96 25.02
CA ASP A 209 -2.29 5.23 24.66
C ASP A 209 -3.18 6.02 23.70
N TRP A 210 -3.99 6.91 24.29
CA TRP A 210 -4.92 7.75 23.52
C TRP A 210 -4.23 8.85 22.71
N TYR A 211 -2.99 9.21 23.03
CA TYR A 211 -2.23 10.17 22.27
C TYR A 211 -1.77 9.54 20.96
N LEU A 212 -1.07 8.42 21.03
CA LEU A 212 -0.63 7.68 19.85
C LEU A 212 -1.81 7.17 19.01
N TYR A 213 -2.92 6.80 19.64
CA TYR A 213 -4.13 6.42 18.91
C TYR A 213 -4.71 7.54 18.04
N LYS A 214 -4.60 8.80 18.43
CA LYS A 214 -5.13 9.96 17.68
C LYS A 214 -4.27 10.41 16.52
N ILE A 215 -2.99 10.12 16.54
CA ILE A 215 -2.04 10.54 15.51
C ILE A 215 -1.79 9.49 14.43
N ARG A 216 -2.46 8.34 14.50
CA ARG A 216 -2.38 7.27 13.48
C ARG A 216 -2.96 7.71 12.14
#